data_ed7ad3cb0ddb06da002388f62da91472
#
_entry.id   ed7ad3cb0ddb06da002388f62da91472
#
_cell.length_a   1.000
_cell.length_b   1.000
_cell.length_c   1.000
_cell.angle_alpha   90.00
_cell.angle_beta   90.00
_cell.angle_gamma   90.00
#
_symmetry.space_group_name_H-M   'P 1'
#
loop_
_entity.id
_entity.type
_entity.pdbx_description
1 polymer ?
#
loop_
_entity_poly.entity_id
_entity_poly.type
_entity_poly.pdbx_seq_one_letter_code
_entity_poly.pdbx_strand_id
1 'polypeptide(L)'
;TLKERDLERLMLQGVSILDPTSTWIEDSVQIGPDCVIWPDTVLCGQTTIASGCQIGPNTQITDSQVGPDCQIAHSVLLQAQVEEGVKIGPFAYLRPGAKIGPQAKVGDFVEIKNSTIGRGAKVPHLSYIGDSSVGAGTNIGCGTITCNYDGRAKHRTIIGEKVFIGSNSSLVAPVQIGDGATTGAGAVVTRDVPPHSVVVGVPARPLPPKN
;
A
#
# COMPACT_ATOMS: atom_id res chain seq x y z
N THR A 1 20.27 -22.85 -19.03
CA THR A 1 20.20 -21.42 -19.43
C THR A 1 20.76 -20.51 -18.35
N LEU A 2 21.02 -19.23 -18.61
CA LEU A 2 21.40 -18.25 -17.58
C LEU A 2 20.32 -18.17 -16.50
N LYS A 3 19.05 -18.09 -16.87
CA LYS A 3 17.90 -18.10 -15.95
C LYS A 3 17.97 -19.29 -14.95
N GLU A 4 18.20 -20.49 -15.40
CA GLU A 4 18.25 -21.67 -14.53
C GLU A 4 19.37 -21.58 -13.50
N ARG A 5 20.53 -21.07 -13.91
CA ARG A 5 21.69 -20.91 -12.99
C ARG A 5 21.41 -19.85 -11.92
N ASP A 6 20.72 -18.76 -12.27
CA ASP A 6 20.38 -17.71 -11.30
C ASP A 6 19.33 -18.18 -10.31
N LEU A 7 18.31 -18.91 -10.76
CA LEU A 7 17.31 -19.52 -9.86
C LEU A 7 17.96 -20.58 -8.96
N GLU A 8 18.85 -21.43 -9.48
CA GLU A 8 19.59 -22.41 -8.68
C GLU A 8 20.46 -21.74 -7.61
N ARG A 9 21.16 -20.65 -7.96
CA ARG A 9 21.94 -19.85 -7.00
C ARG A 9 21.08 -19.33 -5.87
N LEU A 10 19.90 -18.77 -6.16
CA LEU A 10 18.96 -18.27 -5.15
C LEU A 10 18.44 -19.41 -4.25
N MET A 11 18.11 -20.56 -4.82
CA MET A 11 17.68 -21.74 -4.05
C MET A 11 18.78 -22.24 -3.11
N LEU A 12 20.03 -22.25 -3.55
CA LEU A 12 21.19 -22.59 -2.69
C LEU A 12 21.43 -21.56 -1.57
N GLN A 13 20.96 -20.33 -1.73
CA GLN A 13 20.99 -19.27 -0.72
C GLN A 13 19.80 -19.30 0.26
N GLY A 14 18.94 -20.32 0.17
CA GLY A 14 17.82 -20.53 1.09
C GLY A 14 16.49 -19.92 0.61
N VAL A 15 16.35 -19.60 -0.68
CA VAL A 15 15.08 -19.16 -1.27
C VAL A 15 14.31 -20.36 -1.82
N SER A 16 13.05 -20.51 -1.45
CA SER A 16 12.15 -21.53 -2.02
C SER A 16 11.45 -20.99 -3.26
N ILE A 17 11.70 -21.55 -4.43
CA ILE A 17 11.02 -21.19 -5.68
C ILE A 17 10.12 -22.36 -6.08
N LEU A 18 8.80 -22.19 -5.95
CA LEU A 18 7.84 -23.29 -6.09
C LEU A 18 7.64 -23.76 -7.53
N ASP A 19 7.74 -22.84 -8.48
CA ASP A 19 7.75 -23.16 -9.91
C ASP A 19 8.78 -22.33 -10.67
N PRO A 20 9.99 -22.88 -10.89
CA PRO A 20 11.02 -22.19 -11.66
C PRO A 20 10.64 -21.93 -13.12
N THR A 21 9.68 -22.66 -13.68
CA THR A 21 9.32 -22.54 -15.09
C THR A 21 8.52 -21.27 -15.37
N SER A 22 7.59 -20.90 -14.48
CA SER A 22 6.77 -19.70 -14.58
C SER A 22 7.33 -18.48 -13.84
N THR A 23 8.42 -18.65 -13.08
CA THR A 23 9.04 -17.55 -12.32
C THR A 23 10.11 -16.86 -13.15
N TRP A 24 10.13 -15.53 -13.14
CA TRP A 24 11.16 -14.71 -13.76
C TRP A 24 11.84 -13.80 -12.73
N ILE A 25 13.13 -13.95 -12.55
CA ILE A 25 13.95 -13.13 -11.64
C ILE A 25 15.17 -12.65 -12.41
N GLU A 26 15.36 -11.34 -12.51
CA GLU A 26 16.57 -10.74 -13.11
C GLU A 26 17.79 -10.94 -12.18
N ASP A 27 18.97 -10.99 -12.76
CA ASP A 27 20.24 -11.22 -12.05
C ASP A 27 20.60 -10.12 -11.05
N SER A 28 20.08 -8.90 -11.28
CA SER A 28 20.24 -7.74 -10.38
C SER A 28 19.42 -7.83 -9.09
N VAL A 29 18.40 -8.70 -9.05
CA VAL A 29 17.50 -8.85 -7.91
C VAL A 29 18.20 -9.56 -6.74
N GLN A 30 18.00 -9.02 -5.55
CA GLN A 30 18.53 -9.61 -4.31
C GLN A 30 17.37 -10.12 -3.45
N ILE A 31 17.48 -11.38 -2.99
CA ILE A 31 16.45 -12.02 -2.15
C ILE A 31 17.15 -12.65 -0.94
N GLY A 32 16.68 -12.28 0.25
CA GLY A 32 17.15 -12.87 1.50
C GLY A 32 16.69 -14.31 1.70
N PRO A 33 17.28 -15.02 2.66
CA PRO A 33 16.93 -16.40 2.96
C PRO A 33 15.49 -16.54 3.48
N ASP A 34 14.98 -17.76 3.50
CA ASP A 34 13.66 -18.14 4.01
C ASP A 34 12.48 -17.48 3.26
N CYS A 35 12.74 -16.92 2.07
CA CYS A 35 11.69 -16.42 1.18
C CYS A 35 11.05 -17.54 0.38
N VAL A 36 9.74 -17.44 0.16
CA VAL A 36 8.97 -18.33 -0.72
C VAL A 36 8.47 -17.53 -1.92
N ILE A 37 8.90 -17.93 -3.12
CA ILE A 37 8.45 -17.34 -4.39
C ILE A 37 7.45 -18.28 -5.04
N TRP A 38 6.22 -17.81 -5.18
CA TRP A 38 5.10 -18.53 -5.76
C TRP A 38 5.10 -18.43 -7.30
N PRO A 39 4.38 -19.33 -8.00
CA PRO A 39 4.29 -19.32 -9.46
C PRO A 39 3.88 -17.98 -10.06
N ASP A 40 4.22 -17.76 -11.34
CA ASP A 40 3.88 -16.56 -12.12
C ASP A 40 4.34 -15.24 -11.46
N THR A 41 5.49 -15.29 -10.80
CA THR A 41 6.12 -14.13 -10.16
C THR A 41 7.22 -13.57 -11.04
N VAL A 42 7.23 -12.24 -11.21
CA VAL A 42 8.22 -11.49 -12.00
C VAL A 42 8.92 -10.47 -11.11
N LEU A 43 10.23 -10.60 -10.94
CA LEU A 43 11.06 -9.71 -10.14
C LEU A 43 12.15 -9.08 -11.02
N CYS A 44 12.17 -7.75 -11.11
CA CYS A 44 13.01 -7.03 -12.05
C CYS A 44 13.72 -5.82 -11.44
N GLY A 45 14.73 -5.34 -12.14
CA GLY A 45 15.47 -4.11 -11.84
C GLY A 45 16.25 -4.21 -10.52
N GLN A 46 16.37 -3.09 -9.83
CA GLN A 46 17.08 -3.00 -8.55
C GLN A 46 16.18 -3.41 -7.36
N THR A 47 15.44 -4.50 -7.55
CA THR A 47 14.53 -5.01 -6.50
C THR A 47 15.33 -5.74 -5.40
N THR A 48 15.02 -5.42 -4.16
CA THR A 48 15.55 -6.10 -2.99
C THR A 48 14.41 -6.65 -2.12
N ILE A 49 14.49 -7.90 -1.72
CA ILE A 49 13.53 -8.58 -0.84
C ILE A 49 14.29 -9.12 0.35
N ALA A 50 13.93 -8.67 1.55
CA ALA A 50 14.53 -9.17 2.79
C ALA A 50 14.01 -10.59 3.14
N SER A 51 14.51 -11.16 4.22
CA SER A 51 14.22 -12.53 4.64
C SER A 51 12.75 -12.77 5.02
N GLY A 52 12.31 -14.03 4.95
CA GLY A 52 11.00 -14.48 5.47
C GLY A 52 9.78 -14.08 4.65
N CYS A 53 9.97 -13.52 3.45
CA CYS A 53 8.87 -13.02 2.63
C CYS A 53 8.15 -14.12 1.85
N GLN A 54 6.84 -13.93 1.63
CA GLN A 54 6.04 -14.73 0.71
C GLN A 54 5.60 -13.85 -0.47
N ILE A 55 6.13 -14.14 -1.66
CA ILE A 55 5.93 -13.31 -2.86
C ILE A 55 5.23 -14.12 -3.95
N GLY A 56 4.12 -13.62 -4.41
CA GLY A 56 3.31 -14.28 -5.42
C GLY A 56 2.08 -14.99 -4.82
N PRO A 57 1.29 -15.72 -5.63
CA PRO A 57 1.46 -15.87 -7.07
C PRO A 57 1.07 -14.61 -7.87
N ASN A 58 1.30 -14.62 -9.20
CA ASN A 58 0.86 -13.55 -10.12
C ASN A 58 1.28 -12.15 -9.63
N THR A 59 2.54 -11.99 -9.24
CA THR A 59 3.05 -10.76 -8.63
C THR A 59 4.20 -10.21 -9.45
N GLN A 60 4.17 -8.91 -9.73
CA GLN A 60 5.27 -8.21 -10.39
C GLN A 60 5.86 -7.17 -9.44
N ILE A 61 7.18 -7.22 -9.24
CA ILE A 61 7.90 -6.23 -8.43
C ILE A 61 9.09 -5.70 -9.23
N THR A 62 9.14 -4.38 -9.42
CA THR A 62 10.21 -3.72 -10.19
C THR A 62 10.78 -2.55 -9.41
N ASP A 63 12.11 -2.44 -9.33
CA ASP A 63 12.85 -1.34 -8.68
C ASP A 63 12.34 -1.01 -7.27
N SER A 64 11.98 -2.02 -6.50
CA SER A 64 11.32 -1.86 -5.21
C SER A 64 12.10 -2.50 -4.06
N GLN A 65 11.89 -1.98 -2.86
CA GLN A 65 12.48 -2.50 -1.63
C GLN A 65 11.40 -3.13 -0.76
N VAL A 66 11.58 -4.38 -0.38
CA VAL A 66 10.64 -5.13 0.47
C VAL A 66 11.35 -5.58 1.73
N GLY A 67 10.89 -5.09 2.87
CA GLY A 67 11.36 -5.45 4.21
C GLY A 67 11.01 -6.89 4.59
N PRO A 68 11.48 -7.37 5.75
CA PRO A 68 11.32 -8.76 6.16
C PRO A 68 9.85 -9.12 6.45
N ASP A 69 9.56 -10.42 6.38
CA ASP A 69 8.29 -11.02 6.79
C ASP A 69 7.05 -10.47 6.05
N CYS A 70 7.22 -9.95 4.85
CA CYS A 70 6.13 -9.43 4.03
C CYS A 70 5.38 -10.53 3.27
N GLN A 71 4.09 -10.30 3.04
CA GLN A 71 3.22 -11.14 2.23
C GLN A 71 2.65 -10.32 1.08
N ILE A 72 3.00 -10.66 -0.17
CA ILE A 72 2.59 -9.92 -1.36
C ILE A 72 2.03 -10.91 -2.38
N ALA A 73 0.77 -10.78 -2.76
CA ALA A 73 0.13 -11.71 -3.69
C ALA A 73 -0.70 -10.97 -4.75
N HIS A 74 -0.71 -11.48 -5.99
CA HIS A 74 -1.52 -10.98 -7.11
C HIS A 74 -1.43 -9.45 -7.28
N SER A 75 -0.25 -8.87 -7.15
CA SER A 75 -0.09 -7.41 -7.05
C SER A 75 1.06 -6.90 -7.89
N VAL A 76 1.02 -5.60 -8.19
CA VAL A 76 2.08 -4.92 -8.93
C VAL A 76 2.72 -3.84 -8.07
N LEU A 77 4.05 -3.89 -7.93
CA LEU A 77 4.84 -2.89 -7.21
C LEU A 77 5.89 -2.29 -8.14
N LEU A 78 5.85 -0.96 -8.29
CA LEU A 78 6.81 -0.21 -9.10
C LEU A 78 7.45 0.90 -8.26
N GLN A 79 8.78 0.86 -8.09
CA GLN A 79 9.55 1.87 -7.35
C GLN A 79 8.93 2.18 -5.98
N ALA A 80 8.53 1.12 -5.26
CA ALA A 80 7.88 1.19 -3.97
C ALA A 80 8.85 0.80 -2.84
N GLN A 81 8.59 1.32 -1.65
CA GLN A 81 9.27 0.95 -0.42
C GLN A 81 8.25 0.30 0.53
N VAL A 82 8.50 -0.91 0.94
CA VAL A 82 7.64 -1.71 1.82
C VAL A 82 8.45 -2.12 3.03
N GLU A 83 7.99 -1.79 4.22
CA GLU A 83 8.69 -2.13 5.45
C GLU A 83 8.27 -3.50 6.00
N GLU A 84 8.70 -3.84 7.20
CA GLU A 84 8.54 -5.17 7.81
C GLU A 84 7.06 -5.58 8.02
N GLY A 85 6.76 -6.86 7.82
CA GLY A 85 5.48 -7.47 8.19
C GLY A 85 4.26 -6.94 7.43
N VAL A 86 4.45 -6.27 6.31
CA VAL A 86 3.38 -5.70 5.50
C VAL A 86 2.65 -6.78 4.73
N LYS A 87 1.33 -6.62 4.57
CA LYS A 87 0.49 -7.48 3.74
C LYS A 87 -0.10 -6.70 2.58
N ILE A 88 0.16 -7.17 1.34
CA ILE A 88 -0.29 -6.52 0.10
C ILE A 88 -1.07 -7.50 -0.76
N GLY A 89 -2.23 -7.06 -1.24
CA GLY A 89 -3.04 -7.80 -2.19
C GLY A 89 -4.26 -8.49 -1.59
N PRO A 90 -4.97 -9.23 -2.42
CA PRO A 90 -4.70 -9.38 -3.87
C PRO A 90 -5.05 -8.12 -4.67
N PHE A 91 -4.53 -8.02 -5.91
CA PHE A 91 -4.86 -6.97 -6.88
C PHE A 91 -4.58 -5.53 -6.41
N ALA A 92 -3.52 -5.34 -5.65
CA ALA A 92 -3.04 -4.01 -5.27
C ALA A 92 -2.04 -3.48 -6.31
N TYR A 93 -2.03 -2.16 -6.51
CA TYR A 93 -1.07 -1.49 -7.37
C TYR A 93 -0.33 -0.39 -6.59
N LEU A 94 0.93 -0.64 -6.27
CA LEU A 94 1.82 0.37 -5.70
C LEU A 94 2.62 1.03 -6.82
N ARG A 95 2.40 2.32 -7.00
CA ARG A 95 3.07 3.16 -8.01
C ARG A 95 4.30 3.86 -7.42
N PRO A 96 5.13 4.48 -8.28
CA PRO A 96 6.31 5.20 -7.83
C PRO A 96 6.05 6.16 -6.68
N GLY A 97 6.94 6.10 -5.68
CA GLY A 97 6.86 6.92 -4.48
C GLY A 97 5.90 6.39 -3.40
N ALA A 98 5.31 5.20 -3.57
CA ALA A 98 4.56 4.54 -2.50
C ALA A 98 5.51 4.05 -1.40
N LYS A 99 5.23 4.43 -0.14
CA LYS A 99 5.97 4.01 1.04
C LYS A 99 5.01 3.39 2.04
N ILE A 100 5.18 2.11 2.32
CA ILE A 100 4.29 1.34 3.19
C ILE A 100 5.01 1.01 4.48
N GLY A 101 4.58 1.61 5.57
CA GLY A 101 5.17 1.45 6.90
C GLY A 101 4.90 0.08 7.52
N PRO A 102 5.61 -0.24 8.61
CA PRO A 102 5.61 -1.57 9.21
C PRO A 102 4.20 -2.07 9.57
N GLN A 103 3.94 -3.35 9.30
CA GLN A 103 2.69 -4.03 9.66
C GLN A 103 1.41 -3.40 9.07
N ALA A 104 1.55 -2.52 8.09
CA ALA A 104 0.41 -1.97 7.37
C ALA A 104 -0.24 -3.03 6.45
N LYS A 105 -1.49 -2.80 6.11
CA LYS A 105 -2.23 -3.65 5.18
C LYS A 105 -2.74 -2.83 3.99
N VAL A 106 -2.41 -3.30 2.79
CA VAL A 106 -2.96 -2.80 1.52
C VAL A 106 -3.71 -3.95 0.87
N GLY A 107 -5.03 -3.84 0.77
CA GLY A 107 -5.87 -4.94 0.30
C GLY A 107 -6.23 -4.86 -1.18
N ASP A 108 -7.36 -5.46 -1.51
CA ASP A 108 -7.80 -5.70 -2.88
C ASP A 108 -8.25 -4.43 -3.60
N PHE A 109 -7.82 -4.32 -4.86
CA PHE A 109 -8.14 -3.20 -5.76
C PHE A 109 -7.78 -1.83 -5.17
N VAL A 110 -6.66 -1.76 -4.45
CA VAL A 110 -6.12 -0.52 -3.89
C VAL A 110 -4.98 -0.03 -4.77
N GLU A 111 -5.05 1.24 -5.15
CA GLU A 111 -3.94 1.92 -5.82
C GLU A 111 -3.32 2.96 -4.88
N ILE A 112 -1.99 2.91 -4.71
CA ILE A 112 -1.23 3.88 -3.92
C ILE A 112 -0.17 4.51 -4.80
N LYS A 113 -0.14 5.84 -4.85
CA LYS A 113 0.79 6.61 -5.66
C LYS A 113 1.40 7.77 -4.86
N ASN A 114 2.73 7.88 -4.85
CA ASN A 114 3.44 9.00 -4.21
C ASN A 114 2.88 9.32 -2.81
N SER A 115 2.70 8.29 -1.99
CA SER A 115 2.02 8.38 -0.70
C SER A 115 2.70 7.53 0.36
N THR A 116 2.58 7.96 1.61
CA THR A 116 3.08 7.23 2.78
C THR A 116 1.92 6.64 3.57
N ILE A 117 1.97 5.34 3.85
CA ILE A 117 1.03 4.63 4.73
C ILE A 117 1.77 4.30 6.02
N GLY A 118 1.29 4.81 7.14
CA GLY A 118 1.95 4.68 8.45
C GLY A 118 1.87 3.27 9.05
N ARG A 119 2.63 3.06 10.12
CA ARG A 119 2.66 1.79 10.87
C ARG A 119 1.26 1.28 11.20
N GLY A 120 0.96 0.02 10.86
CA GLY A 120 -0.30 -0.64 11.19
C GLY A 120 -1.55 -0.01 10.57
N ALA A 121 -1.39 0.97 9.67
CA ALA A 121 -2.53 1.54 8.97
C ALA A 121 -3.11 0.55 7.95
N LYS A 122 -4.39 0.67 7.67
CA LYS A 122 -5.13 -0.27 6.83
C LYS A 122 -5.84 0.47 5.71
N VAL A 123 -5.56 0.05 4.47
CA VAL A 123 -6.25 0.45 3.24
C VAL A 123 -6.79 -0.82 2.59
N PRO A 124 -7.91 -1.37 3.09
CA PRO A 124 -8.27 -2.77 2.80
C PRO A 124 -8.92 -3.01 1.45
N HIS A 125 -9.65 -2.04 0.87
CA HIS A 125 -10.49 -2.32 -0.32
C HIS A 125 -10.73 -1.10 -1.21
N LEU A 126 -10.69 -1.30 -2.54
CA LEU A 126 -11.25 -0.42 -3.58
C LEU A 126 -10.93 1.08 -3.39
N SER A 127 -9.71 1.43 -3.09
CA SER A 127 -9.36 2.81 -2.72
C SER A 127 -8.24 3.36 -3.60
N TYR A 128 -8.29 4.67 -3.88
CA TYR A 128 -7.19 5.41 -4.48
C TYR A 128 -6.56 6.35 -3.46
N ILE A 129 -5.30 6.13 -3.14
CA ILE A 129 -4.52 6.97 -2.22
C ILE A 129 -3.36 7.60 -3.00
N GLY A 130 -3.56 8.82 -3.45
CA GLY A 130 -2.58 9.58 -4.24
C GLY A 130 -2.11 10.85 -3.57
N ASP A 131 -0.81 11.13 -3.66
CA ASP A 131 -0.14 12.35 -3.12
C ASP A 131 -0.52 12.62 -1.65
N SER A 132 -0.51 11.57 -0.81
CA SER A 132 -1.08 11.61 0.54
C SER A 132 -0.12 11.09 1.61
N SER A 133 -0.38 11.46 2.86
CA SER A 133 0.18 10.78 4.03
C SER A 133 -0.95 10.27 4.92
N VAL A 134 -0.86 9.00 5.32
CA VAL A 134 -1.80 8.32 6.21
C VAL A 134 -1.06 7.95 7.48
N GLY A 135 -1.51 8.44 8.62
CA GLY A 135 -0.89 8.22 9.93
C GLY A 135 -1.05 6.79 10.46
N ALA A 136 -0.28 6.49 11.48
CA ALA A 136 -0.23 5.17 12.09
C ALA A 136 -1.61 4.73 12.64
N GLY A 137 -1.95 3.44 12.47
CA GLY A 137 -3.18 2.86 13.01
C GLY A 137 -4.48 3.37 12.37
N THR A 138 -4.39 4.19 11.32
CA THR A 138 -5.55 4.72 10.59
C THR A 138 -6.20 3.64 9.75
N ASN A 139 -7.53 3.67 9.69
CA ASN A 139 -8.32 2.79 8.85
C ASN A 139 -9.02 3.56 7.73
N ILE A 140 -8.72 3.22 6.50
CA ILE A 140 -9.36 3.77 5.31
C ILE A 140 -10.52 2.86 4.90
N GLY A 141 -11.73 3.39 4.88
CA GLY A 141 -12.92 2.65 4.45
C GLY A 141 -12.91 2.35 2.95
N CYS A 142 -13.60 1.30 2.57
CA CYS A 142 -13.75 0.86 1.18
C CYS A 142 -14.26 2.00 0.28
N GLY A 143 -13.72 2.13 -0.92
CA GLY A 143 -14.14 3.13 -1.91
C GLY A 143 -13.66 4.56 -1.60
N THR A 144 -12.72 4.74 -0.69
CA THR A 144 -12.16 6.06 -0.39
C THR A 144 -11.27 6.55 -1.52
N ILE A 145 -11.43 7.81 -1.87
CA ILE A 145 -10.64 8.49 -2.91
C ILE A 145 -10.02 9.76 -2.34
N THR A 146 -8.71 9.90 -2.45
CA THR A 146 -8.04 11.19 -2.29
C THR A 146 -8.14 11.93 -3.62
N CYS A 147 -9.01 12.95 -3.70
CA CYS A 147 -9.21 13.74 -4.91
C CYS A 147 -8.06 14.76 -5.02
N ASN A 148 -6.90 14.27 -5.46
CA ASN A 148 -5.64 14.99 -5.42
C ASN A 148 -5.38 15.92 -6.63
N TYR A 149 -6.23 15.91 -7.65
CA TYR A 149 -6.06 16.69 -8.87
C TYR A 149 -7.29 17.60 -9.12
N ASP A 150 -7.05 18.89 -9.28
CA ASP A 150 -8.09 19.92 -9.48
C ASP A 150 -8.33 20.29 -10.95
N GLY A 151 -7.72 19.56 -11.89
CA GLY A 151 -7.72 19.86 -13.31
C GLY A 151 -6.50 20.66 -13.78
N ARG A 152 -5.66 21.18 -12.86
CA ARG A 152 -4.46 21.97 -13.16
C ARG A 152 -3.24 21.48 -12.39
N ALA A 153 -3.38 21.26 -11.09
CA ALA A 153 -2.31 20.87 -10.17
C ALA A 153 -2.71 19.72 -9.27
N LYS A 154 -1.70 19.08 -8.67
CA LYS A 154 -1.90 18.06 -7.65
C LYS A 154 -1.69 18.65 -6.27
N HIS A 155 -2.55 18.27 -5.34
CA HIS A 155 -2.57 18.73 -3.97
C HIS A 155 -2.46 17.54 -3.01
N ARG A 156 -1.96 17.81 -1.80
CA ARG A 156 -1.78 16.77 -0.80
C ARG A 156 -2.99 16.61 0.11
N THR A 157 -3.22 15.36 0.50
CA THR A 157 -4.12 14.99 1.61
C THR A 157 -3.26 14.51 2.78
N ILE A 158 -3.51 15.05 3.98
CA ILE A 158 -2.83 14.63 5.20
C ILE A 158 -3.88 14.00 6.12
N ILE A 159 -3.71 12.72 6.43
CA ILE A 159 -4.58 11.98 7.36
C ILE A 159 -3.75 11.63 8.58
N GLY A 160 -4.17 12.05 9.74
CA GLY A 160 -3.50 11.84 11.02
C GLY A 160 -3.49 10.38 11.49
N GLU A 161 -3.10 10.18 12.72
CA GLU A 161 -3.03 8.87 13.35
C GLU A 161 -4.41 8.43 13.88
N LYS A 162 -4.65 7.11 13.89
CA LYS A 162 -5.89 6.51 14.43
C LYS A 162 -7.18 7.11 13.87
N VAL A 163 -7.13 7.65 12.67
CA VAL A 163 -8.30 8.18 11.97
C VAL A 163 -9.16 7.04 11.44
N PHE A 164 -10.46 7.22 11.43
CA PHE A 164 -11.40 6.32 10.77
C PHE A 164 -12.05 7.04 9.58
N ILE A 165 -11.66 6.67 8.36
CA ILE A 165 -12.32 7.16 7.16
C ILE A 165 -13.46 6.20 6.81
N GLY A 166 -14.70 6.72 6.78
CA GLY A 166 -15.87 5.95 6.39
C GLY A 166 -15.85 5.55 4.91
N SER A 167 -16.51 4.44 4.58
CA SER A 167 -16.56 3.93 3.20
C SER A 167 -17.12 4.96 2.22
N ASN A 168 -16.64 4.94 0.98
CA ASN A 168 -17.02 5.87 -0.11
C ASN A 168 -16.80 7.35 0.22
N SER A 169 -15.82 7.67 1.07
CA SER A 169 -15.45 9.07 1.35
C SER A 169 -14.61 9.63 0.21
N SER A 170 -14.91 10.87 -0.17
CA SER A 170 -14.07 11.67 -1.09
C SER A 170 -13.35 12.75 -0.29
N LEU A 171 -12.02 12.69 -0.28
CA LEU A 171 -11.17 13.68 0.40
C LEU A 171 -10.63 14.67 -0.64
N VAL A 172 -11.23 15.86 -0.72
CA VAL A 172 -10.89 16.86 -1.74
C VAL A 172 -9.67 17.65 -1.28
N ALA A 173 -8.53 17.34 -1.87
CA ALA A 173 -7.27 17.99 -1.55
C ALA A 173 -7.19 19.45 -2.08
N PRO A 174 -6.46 20.37 -1.37
CA PRO A 174 -5.71 20.08 -0.15
C PRO A 174 -6.61 19.97 1.08
N VAL A 175 -6.41 18.95 1.92
CA VAL A 175 -7.19 18.75 3.14
C VAL A 175 -6.37 18.02 4.21
N GLN A 176 -6.60 18.38 5.47
CA GLN A 176 -6.01 17.72 6.64
C GLN A 176 -7.11 17.10 7.51
N ILE A 177 -6.92 15.83 7.86
CA ILE A 177 -7.79 15.10 8.79
C ILE A 177 -7.00 14.89 10.08
N GLY A 178 -7.42 15.52 11.16
CA GLY A 178 -6.72 15.45 12.45
C GLY A 178 -6.77 14.07 13.09
N ASP A 179 -5.85 13.82 14.01
CA ASP A 179 -5.70 12.55 14.71
C ASP A 179 -7.02 12.10 15.39
N GLY A 180 -7.32 10.82 15.31
CA GLY A 180 -8.54 10.25 15.91
C GLY A 180 -9.85 10.74 15.33
N ALA A 181 -9.84 11.54 14.27
CA ALA A 181 -11.06 12.00 13.62
C ALA A 181 -11.78 10.87 12.87
N THR A 182 -13.07 11.05 12.63
CA THR A 182 -13.91 10.10 11.91
C THR A 182 -14.67 10.80 10.79
N THR A 183 -14.66 10.22 9.60
CA THR A 183 -15.61 10.62 8.54
C THR A 183 -16.71 9.58 8.42
N GLY A 184 -17.98 10.02 8.25
CA GLY A 184 -19.07 9.10 7.97
C GLY A 184 -18.98 8.52 6.55
N ALA A 185 -19.64 7.40 6.32
CA ALA A 185 -19.73 6.81 4.99
C ALA A 185 -20.35 7.78 3.99
N GLY A 186 -19.80 7.84 2.76
CA GLY A 186 -20.25 8.75 1.70
C GLY A 186 -19.90 10.22 1.92
N ALA A 187 -19.08 10.57 2.91
CA ALA A 187 -18.73 11.95 3.18
C ALA A 187 -17.85 12.56 2.07
N VAL A 188 -18.15 13.79 1.66
CA VAL A 188 -17.29 14.58 0.79
C VAL A 188 -16.60 15.66 1.62
N VAL A 189 -15.36 15.42 1.98
CA VAL A 189 -14.58 16.28 2.87
C VAL A 189 -13.87 17.35 2.04
N THR A 190 -14.28 18.59 2.18
CA THR A 190 -13.77 19.75 1.42
C THR A 190 -13.07 20.78 2.29
N ARG A 191 -12.91 20.52 3.58
CA ARG A 191 -12.25 21.38 4.57
C ARG A 191 -11.55 20.52 5.59
N ASP A 192 -10.56 21.09 6.25
CA ASP A 192 -9.84 20.43 7.34
C ASP A 192 -10.79 19.95 8.43
N VAL A 193 -10.46 18.77 8.97
CA VAL A 193 -11.24 18.12 10.03
C VAL A 193 -10.40 18.15 11.31
N PRO A 194 -10.91 18.79 12.38
CA PRO A 194 -10.19 18.85 13.64
C PRO A 194 -9.96 17.47 14.26
N PRO A 195 -8.91 17.29 15.07
CA PRO A 195 -8.69 16.05 15.81
C PRO A 195 -9.93 15.63 16.61
N HIS A 196 -10.13 14.30 16.71
CA HIS A 196 -11.20 13.67 17.50
C HIS A 196 -12.64 14.10 17.13
N SER A 197 -12.82 14.78 16.01
CA SER A 197 -14.14 15.19 15.54
C SER A 197 -14.77 14.18 14.59
N VAL A 198 -16.07 14.23 14.46
CA VAL A 198 -16.85 13.42 13.52
C VAL A 198 -17.47 14.34 12.49
N VAL A 199 -17.24 14.05 11.20
CA VAL A 199 -17.85 14.80 10.10
C VAL A 199 -18.63 13.87 9.17
N VAL A 200 -19.77 14.33 8.67
CA VAL A 200 -20.64 13.52 7.79
C VAL A 200 -21.29 14.40 6.70
N GLY A 201 -21.72 13.77 5.63
CA GLY A 201 -22.54 14.37 4.58
C GLY A 201 -21.77 14.94 3.40
N VAL A 202 -22.50 15.59 2.50
CA VAL A 202 -22.03 16.17 1.24
C VAL A 202 -22.52 17.64 1.12
N PRO A 203 -21.65 18.64 1.29
CA PRO A 203 -20.29 18.52 1.83
C PRO A 203 -20.29 18.12 3.31
N ALA A 204 -19.21 17.50 3.77
CA ALA A 204 -19.09 17.03 5.14
C ALA A 204 -19.14 18.17 6.16
N ARG A 205 -19.89 17.95 7.25
CA ARG A 205 -20.06 18.88 8.38
C ARG A 205 -19.87 18.15 9.70
N PRO A 206 -19.41 18.85 10.75
CA PRO A 206 -19.31 18.27 12.08
C PRO A 206 -20.66 17.74 12.59
N LEU A 207 -20.63 16.57 13.19
CA LEU A 207 -21.74 16.08 14.01
C LEU A 207 -21.60 16.63 15.44
N PRO A 208 -22.68 17.08 16.07
CA PRO A 208 -22.66 17.41 17.49
C PRO A 208 -22.33 16.15 18.30
N PRO A 209 -21.71 16.30 19.49
CA PRO A 209 -21.49 15.18 20.41
C PRO A 209 -22.82 14.48 20.70
N LYS A 210 -22.80 13.15 20.76
CA LYS A 210 -23.96 12.40 21.27
C LYS A 210 -24.02 12.64 22.78
N ASN A 211 -25.14 13.16 23.24
CA ASN A 211 -25.44 13.25 24.67
C ASN A 211 -25.48 11.86 25.29
#